data_f019e7a4d1d1049e1b55e84c224fa138
#
_entry.id   f019e7a4d1d1049e1b55e84c224fa138
#
_cell.length_a   1.000
_cell.length_b   1.000
_cell.length_c   1.000
_cell.angle_alpha   90.00
_cell.angle_beta   90.00
_cell.angle_gamma   90.00
#
_symmetry.space_group_name_H-M   'P 1'
#
loop_
_entity.id
_entity.type
_entity.pdbx_description
1 polymer ?
#
loop_
_entity_poly.entity_id
_entity_poly.type
_entity_poly.pdbx_seq_one_letter_code
_entity_poly.pdbx_strand_id
1 'polypeptide(L)'
;MRIDHSTNILIVGLGLIGGSYAKGFAKNGFDLCAIDSNPDTIQYALDNYIIAEGATTPDPEMIGKADLVIFALYPHIFKEWIAENQKYFKPGVFITDVTGVKGCIVDDIQKML
;
A
#
# COMPACT_ATOMS: atom_id res chain seq x y z
N MET A 1 5.27 -15.40 -3.38
CA MET A 1 5.30 -14.62 -2.12
C MET A 1 4.30 -15.17 -1.14
N ARG A 2 4.65 -15.19 0.12
CA ARG A 2 3.75 -15.65 1.18
C ARG A 2 3.46 -14.47 2.12
N ILE A 3 2.19 -14.11 2.27
CA ILE A 3 1.79 -13.03 3.18
C ILE A 3 1.46 -13.61 4.54
N ASP A 4 2.13 -13.10 5.55
CA ASP A 4 1.84 -13.40 6.95
C ASP A 4 1.95 -12.09 7.76
N HIS A 5 1.80 -12.18 9.08
CA HIS A 5 1.82 -10.98 9.92
C HIS A 5 3.20 -10.31 9.99
N SER A 6 4.26 -10.95 9.48
CA SER A 6 5.58 -10.33 9.40
C SER A 6 5.81 -9.61 8.06
N THR A 7 4.88 -9.73 7.12
CA THR A 7 4.96 -9.05 5.82
C THR A 7 4.76 -7.55 6.00
N ASN A 8 5.71 -6.76 5.50
CA ASN A 8 5.59 -5.31 5.49
C ASN A 8 4.81 -4.87 4.25
N ILE A 9 3.63 -4.31 4.47
CA ILE A 9 2.73 -3.90 3.39
C ILE A 9 2.70 -2.38 3.30
N LEU A 10 2.95 -1.86 2.11
CA LEU A 10 2.84 -0.44 1.80
C LEU A 10 1.73 -0.23 0.80
N ILE A 11 0.81 0.67 1.10
CA ILE A 11 -0.24 1.07 0.17
C ILE A 11 0.05 2.49 -0.30
N VAL A 12 0.15 2.68 -1.60
CA VAL A 12 0.35 4.00 -2.20
C VAL A 12 -0.97 4.46 -2.81
N GLY A 13 -1.56 5.46 -2.18
CA GLY A 13 -2.89 5.97 -2.52
C GLY A 13 -3.97 5.38 -1.63
N LEU A 14 -4.51 6.19 -0.71
CA LEU A 14 -5.57 5.78 0.23
C LEU A 14 -6.95 6.32 -0.16
N GLY A 15 -7.20 6.56 -1.45
CA GLY A 15 -8.51 6.92 -1.91
C GLY A 15 -9.52 5.78 -1.69
N LEU A 16 -10.64 5.81 -2.39
CA LEU A 16 -11.71 4.85 -2.16
C LEU A 16 -11.25 3.39 -2.24
N ILE A 17 -10.50 3.04 -3.29
CA ILE A 17 -10.02 1.68 -3.50
C ILE A 17 -8.89 1.33 -2.53
N GLY A 18 -7.85 2.16 -2.46
CA GLY A 18 -6.70 1.93 -1.56
C GLY A 18 -7.12 1.87 -0.10
N GLY A 19 -8.06 2.72 0.31
CA GLY A 19 -8.63 2.71 1.65
C GLY A 19 -9.37 1.42 1.97
N SER A 20 -10.09 0.85 1.00
CA SER A 20 -10.77 -0.44 1.18
C SER A 20 -9.77 -1.57 1.42
N TYR A 21 -8.66 -1.57 0.68
CA TYR A 21 -7.59 -2.55 0.90
C TYR A 21 -6.96 -2.41 2.27
N ALA A 22 -6.64 -1.17 2.66
CA ALA A 22 -6.04 -0.90 3.95
C ALA A 22 -6.93 -1.42 5.09
N LYS A 23 -8.22 -1.13 5.02
CA LYS A 23 -9.19 -1.61 6.01
C LYS A 23 -9.27 -3.13 6.06
N GLY A 24 -9.25 -3.78 4.88
CA GLY A 24 -9.30 -5.24 4.79
C GLY A 24 -8.08 -5.89 5.44
N PHE A 25 -6.88 -5.39 5.16
CA PHE A 25 -5.67 -5.91 5.78
C PHE A 25 -5.63 -5.63 7.29
N ALA A 26 -6.00 -4.43 7.70
CA ALA A 26 -6.02 -4.07 9.12
C ALA A 26 -6.98 -4.96 9.90
N LYS A 27 -8.14 -5.25 9.34
CA LYS A 27 -9.14 -6.14 9.94
C LYS A 27 -8.59 -7.55 10.14
N ASN A 28 -7.66 -7.98 9.29
CA ASN A 28 -7.02 -9.29 9.37
C ASN A 28 -5.71 -9.28 10.16
N GLY A 29 -5.43 -8.20 10.88
CA GLY A 29 -4.30 -8.12 11.81
C GLY A 29 -2.96 -7.75 11.21
N PHE A 30 -2.93 -7.24 9.97
CA PHE A 30 -1.69 -6.80 9.33
C PHE A 30 -1.35 -5.36 9.72
N ASP A 31 -0.08 -5.11 9.96
CA ASP A 31 0.44 -3.76 10.14
C ASP A 31 0.76 -3.16 8.76
N LEU A 32 0.21 -1.99 8.51
CA LEU A 32 0.31 -1.35 7.21
C LEU A 32 1.01 -0.01 7.29
N CYS A 33 1.73 0.33 6.22
CA CYS A 33 2.20 1.68 5.97
C CYS A 33 1.47 2.23 4.74
N ALA A 34 1.30 3.54 4.67
CA ALA A 34 0.64 4.16 3.52
C ALA A 34 1.29 5.48 3.15
N ILE A 35 1.24 5.78 1.86
CA ILE A 35 1.66 7.06 1.30
C ILE A 35 0.48 7.63 0.53
N ASP A 36 0.08 8.85 0.88
CA ASP A 36 -1.00 9.56 0.19
C ASP A 36 -0.73 11.06 0.29
N SER A 37 -0.89 11.78 -0.81
CA SER A 37 -0.60 13.22 -0.86
C SER A 37 -1.53 14.07 0.03
N ASN A 38 -2.67 13.52 0.45
CA ASN A 38 -3.62 14.22 1.30
C ASN A 38 -3.33 13.93 2.77
N PRO A 39 -2.87 14.91 3.55
CA PRO A 39 -2.57 14.71 4.97
C PRO A 39 -3.79 14.35 5.80
N ASP A 40 -4.97 14.81 5.44
CA ASP A 40 -6.21 14.49 6.17
C ASP A 40 -6.54 13.01 6.03
N THR A 41 -6.32 12.43 4.84
CA THR A 41 -6.53 11.02 4.59
C THR A 41 -5.57 10.17 5.43
N ILE A 42 -4.31 10.55 5.49
CA ILE A 42 -3.31 9.86 6.31
C ILE A 42 -3.68 9.96 7.80
N GLN A 43 -4.06 11.15 8.26
CA GLN A 43 -4.42 11.34 9.66
C GLN A 43 -5.64 10.51 10.06
N TYR A 44 -6.65 10.46 9.20
CA TYR A 44 -7.83 9.63 9.43
C TYR A 44 -7.45 8.16 9.57
N ALA A 45 -6.59 7.67 8.69
CA ALA A 45 -6.17 6.27 8.73
C ALA A 45 -5.35 5.93 9.98
N LEU A 46 -4.51 6.85 10.44
CA LEU A 46 -3.75 6.69 11.68
C LEU A 46 -4.68 6.70 12.89
N ASP A 47 -5.62 7.65 12.95
CA ASP A 47 -6.53 7.80 14.07
C ASP A 47 -7.49 6.63 14.23
N ASN A 48 -7.79 5.94 13.14
CA ASN A 48 -8.69 4.79 13.13
C ASN A 48 -7.96 3.44 13.12
N TYR A 49 -6.64 3.45 13.37
CA TYR A 49 -5.81 2.24 13.42
C TYR A 49 -5.86 1.41 12.13
N ILE A 50 -6.10 2.08 10.99
CA ILE A 50 -6.10 1.43 9.68
C ILE A 50 -4.66 1.23 9.20
N ILE A 51 -3.78 2.20 9.49
CA ILE A 51 -2.35 2.11 9.18
C ILE A 51 -1.53 2.35 10.44
N ALA A 52 -0.33 1.77 10.50
CA ALA A 52 0.60 1.97 11.59
C ALA A 52 1.51 3.18 11.36
N GLU A 53 1.87 3.43 10.11
CA GLU A 53 2.69 4.57 9.71
C GLU A 53 2.13 5.17 8.43
N GLY A 54 2.28 6.48 8.27
CA GLY A 54 1.84 7.18 7.07
C GLY A 54 2.74 8.33 6.69
N ALA A 55 2.76 8.65 5.41
CA ALA A 55 3.53 9.77 4.87
C ALA A 55 2.75 10.45 3.75
N THR A 56 2.98 11.74 3.57
CA THR A 56 2.36 12.51 2.49
C THR A 56 3.29 12.64 1.28
N THR A 57 4.54 12.26 1.43
CA THR A 57 5.53 12.22 0.36
C THR A 57 6.22 10.86 0.38
N PRO A 58 6.83 10.41 -0.74
CA PRO A 58 7.55 9.15 -0.75
C PRO A 58 8.68 9.14 0.30
N ASP A 59 8.69 8.11 1.12
CA ASP A 59 9.67 7.92 2.19
C ASP A 59 10.56 6.73 1.81
N PRO A 60 11.87 6.95 1.54
CA PRO A 60 12.77 5.87 1.14
C PRO A 60 12.86 4.72 2.14
N GLU A 61 12.81 4.99 3.43
CA GLU A 61 12.85 3.93 4.45
C GLU A 61 11.58 3.08 4.41
N MET A 62 10.43 3.74 4.33
CA MET A 62 9.14 3.05 4.24
C MET A 62 9.05 2.20 2.98
N ILE A 63 9.50 2.73 1.85
CA ILE A 63 9.54 2.02 0.58
C ILE A 63 10.53 0.86 0.64
N GLY A 64 11.71 1.10 1.20
CA GLY A 64 12.79 0.11 1.24
C GLY A 64 12.52 -1.10 2.09
N LYS A 65 11.64 -1.00 3.09
CA LYS A 65 11.30 -2.14 3.95
C LYS A 65 10.07 -2.92 3.47
N ALA A 66 9.35 -2.41 2.48
CA ALA A 66 8.12 -3.04 2.01
C ALA A 66 8.38 -4.37 1.29
N ASP A 67 7.66 -5.40 1.70
CA ASP A 67 7.64 -6.69 1.03
C ASP A 67 6.58 -6.74 -0.06
N LEU A 68 5.48 -6.04 0.15
CA LEU A 68 4.36 -5.93 -0.77
C LEU A 68 3.98 -4.46 -0.89
N VAL A 69 3.90 -3.97 -2.13
CA VAL A 69 3.46 -2.60 -2.41
C VAL A 69 2.20 -2.66 -3.28
N ILE A 70 1.15 -2.02 -2.79
CA ILE A 70 -0.14 -1.96 -3.47
C ILE A 70 -0.37 -0.54 -3.95
N PHE A 71 -0.53 -0.37 -5.27
CA PHE A 71 -0.76 0.93 -5.87
C PHE A 71 -2.24 1.11 -6.21
N ALA A 72 -2.80 2.21 -5.70
CA ALA A 72 -4.16 2.64 -6.02
C ALA A 72 -4.12 4.07 -6.57
N LEU A 73 -3.35 4.27 -7.63
CA LEU A 73 -3.12 5.56 -8.28
C LEU A 73 -3.62 5.50 -9.72
N TYR A 74 -4.01 6.67 -10.27
CA TYR A 74 -4.29 6.76 -11.69
C TYR A 74 -3.05 6.39 -12.51
N PRO A 75 -3.22 5.79 -13.72
CA PRO A 75 -2.09 5.24 -14.47
C PRO A 75 -0.92 6.22 -14.72
N HIS A 76 -1.23 7.48 -15.04
CA HIS A 76 -0.16 8.45 -15.30
C HIS A 76 0.59 8.83 -14.02
N ILE A 77 -0.10 8.89 -12.89
CA ILE A 77 0.52 9.17 -11.59
C ILE A 77 1.35 7.98 -11.14
N PHE A 78 0.85 6.76 -11.36
CA PHE A 78 1.59 5.54 -11.07
C PHE A 78 2.91 5.49 -11.83
N LYS A 79 2.89 5.79 -13.13
CA LYS A 79 4.10 5.78 -13.95
C LYS A 79 5.14 6.78 -13.44
N GLU A 80 4.71 8.00 -13.11
CA GLU A 80 5.60 9.02 -12.55
C GLU A 80 6.17 8.58 -11.21
N TRP A 81 5.32 8.03 -10.35
CA TRP A 81 5.72 7.57 -9.01
C TRP A 81 6.79 6.47 -9.11
N ILE A 82 6.58 5.50 -9.97
CA ILE A 82 7.54 4.40 -10.18
C ILE A 82 8.86 4.96 -10.73
N ALA A 83 8.79 5.83 -11.72
CA ALA A 83 10.00 6.41 -12.33
C ALA A 83 10.86 7.13 -11.29
N GLU A 84 10.23 7.83 -10.35
CA GLU A 84 10.94 8.61 -9.33
C GLU A 84 11.42 7.77 -8.15
N ASN A 85 10.72 6.69 -7.81
CA ASN A 85 10.92 6.01 -6.53
C ASN A 85 11.34 4.54 -6.64
N GLN A 86 11.39 3.96 -7.85
CA GLN A 86 11.73 2.54 -8.01
C GLN A 86 13.08 2.16 -7.41
N LYS A 87 14.00 3.10 -7.34
CA LYS A 87 15.35 2.87 -6.78
C LYS A 87 15.33 2.55 -5.29
N TYR A 88 14.24 2.85 -4.61
CA TYR A 88 14.11 2.61 -3.16
C TYR A 88 13.57 1.22 -2.84
N PHE A 89 12.99 0.51 -3.81
CA PHE A 89 12.46 -0.83 -3.57
C PHE A 89 13.57 -1.81 -3.24
N LYS A 90 13.33 -2.66 -2.25
CA LYS A 90 14.26 -3.74 -1.96
C LYS A 90 14.15 -4.86 -2.99
N PRO A 91 15.22 -5.66 -3.20
CA PRO A 91 15.14 -6.84 -4.07
C PRO A 91 14.04 -7.80 -3.59
N GLY A 92 13.29 -8.35 -4.54
CA GLY A 92 12.23 -9.32 -4.21
C GLY A 92 10.91 -8.71 -3.79
N VAL A 93 10.75 -7.38 -3.80
CA VAL A 93 9.48 -6.75 -3.48
C VAL A 93 8.41 -7.19 -4.48
N PHE A 94 7.20 -7.45 -3.98
CA PHE A 94 6.05 -7.76 -4.82
C PHE A 94 5.22 -6.48 -5.00
N ILE A 95 4.94 -6.13 -6.26
CA ILE A 95 4.22 -4.90 -6.59
C ILE A 95 2.93 -5.27 -7.31
N THR A 96 1.82 -4.69 -6.89
CA THR A 96 0.53 -4.88 -7.56
C THR A 96 -0.19 -3.54 -7.72
N ASP A 97 -0.91 -3.40 -8.83
CA ASP A 97 -1.75 -2.24 -9.12
C ASP A 97 -3.21 -2.69 -9.05
N VAL A 98 -3.98 -2.01 -8.21
CA VAL A 98 -5.37 -2.38 -7.97
C VAL A 98 -6.37 -1.39 -8.58
N THR A 99 -5.89 -0.38 -9.27
CA THR A 99 -6.73 0.72 -9.77
C THR A 99 -7.81 0.25 -10.73
N GLY A 100 -7.54 -0.72 -11.57
CA GLY A 100 -8.50 -1.23 -12.55
C GLY A 100 -9.23 -2.48 -12.13
N VAL A 101 -9.05 -2.95 -10.90
CA VAL A 101 -9.59 -4.24 -10.47
C VAL A 101 -10.94 -4.05 -9.79
N LYS A 102 -11.89 -4.89 -10.16
CA LYS A 102 -13.21 -4.96 -9.52
C LYS A 102 -13.27 -6.22 -8.65
N GLY A 103 -13.72 -6.06 -7.41
CA GLY A 103 -13.90 -7.20 -6.51
C GLY A 103 -13.01 -7.14 -5.28
N CYS A 104 -13.03 -8.23 -4.51
CA CYS A 104 -12.33 -8.31 -3.24
C CYS A 104 -10.88 -8.75 -3.45
N ILE A 105 -10.00 -7.81 -3.49
CA ILE A 105 -8.59 -8.03 -3.82
C ILE A 105 -7.80 -8.64 -2.65
N VAL A 106 -8.19 -8.35 -1.41
CA VAL A 106 -7.54 -9.00 -0.27
C VAL A 106 -7.63 -10.50 -0.43
N ASP A 107 -8.79 -11.01 -0.86
CA ASP A 107 -8.97 -12.44 -1.13
C ASP A 107 -8.13 -12.89 -2.32
N ASP A 108 -8.08 -12.09 -3.39
CA ASP A 108 -7.28 -12.41 -4.57
C ASP A 108 -5.79 -12.47 -4.26
N ILE A 109 -5.29 -11.54 -3.47
CA ILE A 109 -3.89 -11.55 -3.03
C ILE A 109 -3.62 -12.77 -2.16
N GLN A 110 -4.53 -13.11 -1.26
CA GLN A 110 -4.38 -14.29 -0.42
C GLN A 110 -4.34 -15.58 -1.24
N LYS A 111 -5.10 -15.66 -2.31
CA LYS A 111 -5.09 -16.81 -3.22
C LYS A 111 -3.78 -16.96 -4.00
N MET A 112 -3.05 -15.88 -4.20
CA MET A 112 -1.77 -15.88 -4.90
C MET A 112 -0.63 -16.43 -4.04
N LEU A 113 -0.90 -16.69 -2.81
CA LEU A 113 0.09 -17.06 -1.80
C LEU A 113 -0.09 -18.56 -1.41
#